data_2c98b3311d03a8dbc3de01cc46638aad
#
_entry.id   2c98b3311d03a8dbc3de01cc46638aad
#
_cell.length_a   1.000
_cell.length_b   1.000
_cell.length_c   1.000
_cell.angle_alpha   90.00
_cell.angle_beta   90.00
_cell.angle_gamma   90.00
#
_symmetry.space_group_name_H-M   'P 1'
#
loop_
_entity.id
_entity.type
_entity.pdbx_description
1 polymer ?
#
loop_
_entity_poly.entity_id
_entity_poly.type
_entity_poly.pdbx_seq_one_letter_code
_entity_poly.pdbx_strand_id
1 'polypeptide(L)'
;MFIKGNFLYTPSCHELTIRENQYAHIENGVVTGFMTDLPETTGPETVVDYSQDIIIPAFVDLHIHAPQYINRGLGFDEELLPWLEHYTFPAEGKFADPVFARRVYTAFLKRLQAEGTLCFSAFATIHKESTWQLMELAEAMGFKA
;
A
#
# COMPACT_ATOMS: atom_id res chain seq x y z
N MET A 1 -21.08 1.67 -6.40
CA MET A 1 -20.96 0.22 -6.09
C MET A 1 -21.12 0.01 -4.60
N PHE A 2 -21.45 -1.22 -4.19
CA PHE A 2 -21.57 -1.56 -2.77
C PHE A 2 -20.62 -2.69 -2.41
N ILE A 3 -20.05 -2.63 -1.21
CA ILE A 3 -19.30 -3.74 -0.61
C ILE A 3 -20.04 -4.18 0.63
N LYS A 4 -20.43 -5.47 0.68
CA LYS A 4 -21.02 -6.08 1.88
C LYS A 4 -19.91 -6.70 2.73
N GLY A 5 -19.93 -6.50 4.05
CA GLY A 5 -18.94 -7.11 4.92
C GLY A 5 -19.02 -6.65 6.38
N ASN A 6 -18.00 -7.04 7.14
CA ASN A 6 -17.80 -6.65 8.53
C ASN A 6 -16.68 -5.62 8.58
N PHE A 7 -17.00 -4.37 8.82
CA PHE A 7 -16.05 -3.27 8.77
C PHE A 7 -15.53 -2.93 10.15
N LEU A 8 -14.21 -2.82 10.26
CA LEU A 8 -13.50 -2.42 11.47
C LEU A 8 -12.57 -1.24 11.14
N TYR A 9 -12.82 -0.08 11.72
CA TYR A 9 -12.02 1.12 11.45
C TYR A 9 -12.06 2.12 12.62
N THR A 10 -11.14 3.06 12.61
CA THR A 10 -10.98 4.11 13.62
C THR A 10 -11.31 5.46 13.00
N PRO A 11 -12.50 6.03 13.20
CA PRO A 11 -12.85 7.37 12.71
C PRO A 11 -12.04 8.48 13.40
N SER A 12 -11.50 8.19 14.58
CA SER A 12 -10.58 9.07 15.31
C SER A 12 -9.58 8.25 16.12
N CYS A 13 -8.53 8.87 16.65
CA CYS A 13 -7.52 8.18 17.47
C CYS A 13 -8.05 7.62 18.81
N HIS A 14 -9.28 7.93 19.18
CA HIS A 14 -9.91 7.51 20.44
C HIS A 14 -11.15 6.63 20.24
N GLU A 15 -11.51 6.32 19.01
CA GLU A 15 -12.72 5.61 18.67
C GLU A 15 -12.46 4.43 17.76
N LEU A 16 -12.98 3.26 18.13
CA LEU A 16 -13.02 2.07 17.29
C LEU A 16 -14.47 1.80 16.90
N THR A 17 -14.73 1.73 15.62
CA THR A 17 -16.06 1.44 15.08
C THR A 17 -16.08 0.06 14.44
N ILE A 18 -17.11 -0.73 14.82
CA ILE A 18 -17.40 -2.03 14.23
C ILE A 18 -18.78 -1.94 13.57
N ARG A 19 -18.86 -2.40 12.31
CA ARG A 19 -20.11 -2.49 11.55
C ARG A 19 -20.25 -3.89 11.00
N GLU A 20 -21.07 -4.68 11.62
CA GLU A 20 -21.29 -6.08 11.26
C GLU A 20 -22.35 -6.20 10.17
N ASN A 21 -22.06 -7.02 9.14
CA ASN A 21 -22.97 -7.37 8.06
C ASN A 21 -23.67 -6.15 7.42
N GLN A 22 -22.91 -5.09 7.16
CA GLN A 22 -23.40 -3.88 6.51
C GLN A 22 -22.88 -3.74 5.08
N TYR A 23 -23.48 -2.83 4.33
CA TYR A 23 -23.05 -2.41 3.01
C TYR A 23 -22.35 -1.05 3.10
N ALA A 24 -21.13 -0.97 2.61
CA ALA A 24 -20.46 0.30 2.34
C ALA A 24 -20.83 0.77 0.94
N HIS A 25 -21.35 1.97 0.81
CA HIS A 25 -21.56 2.63 -0.50
C HIS A 25 -20.28 3.32 -0.93
N ILE A 26 -19.83 2.99 -2.14
CA ILE A 26 -18.63 3.57 -2.74
C ILE A 26 -19.00 4.33 -4.01
N GLU A 27 -18.64 5.60 -4.04
CA GLU A 27 -18.85 6.50 -5.16
C GLU A 27 -17.56 7.23 -5.47
N ASN A 28 -17.12 7.19 -6.72
CA ASN A 28 -15.86 7.80 -7.18
C ASN A 28 -14.62 7.41 -6.34
N GLY A 29 -14.55 6.14 -5.88
CA GLY A 29 -13.46 5.62 -5.06
C GLY A 29 -13.50 6.04 -3.58
N VAL A 30 -14.58 6.66 -3.13
CA VAL A 30 -14.78 7.11 -1.75
C VAL A 30 -15.93 6.38 -1.11
N VAL A 31 -15.78 5.95 0.15
CA VAL A 31 -16.87 5.43 0.97
C VAL A 31 -17.73 6.60 1.39
N THR A 32 -18.96 6.66 0.88
CA THR A 32 -19.92 7.76 1.13
C THR A 32 -20.89 7.46 2.28
N GLY A 33 -20.99 6.21 2.69
CA GLY A 33 -21.86 5.81 3.80
C GLY A 33 -21.94 4.31 4.03
N PHE A 34 -22.63 3.94 5.10
CA PHE A 34 -22.93 2.56 5.46
C PHE A 34 -24.42 2.40 5.65
N MET A 35 -24.95 1.22 5.29
CA MET A 35 -26.37 0.89 5.42
C MET A 35 -26.57 -0.60 5.73
N THR A 36 -27.68 -0.92 6.38
CA THR A 36 -28.06 -2.32 6.66
C THR A 36 -28.75 -2.98 5.48
N ASP A 37 -29.50 -2.21 4.70
CA ASP A 37 -30.31 -2.69 3.58
C ASP A 37 -29.93 -1.92 2.31
N LEU A 38 -29.91 -2.62 1.18
CA LEU A 38 -29.67 -2.02 -0.12
C LEU A 38 -30.90 -1.25 -0.62
N PRO A 39 -30.72 -0.16 -1.37
CA PRO A 39 -31.82 0.45 -2.12
C PRO A 39 -32.49 -0.54 -3.06
N GLU A 40 -33.81 -0.50 -3.18
CA GLU A 40 -34.59 -1.41 -4.05
C GLU A 40 -34.14 -1.39 -5.53
N THR A 41 -33.53 -0.31 -5.96
CA THR A 41 -32.99 -0.13 -7.32
C THR A 41 -31.61 -0.71 -7.55
N THR A 42 -30.99 -1.32 -6.53
CA THR A 42 -29.63 -1.85 -6.62
C THR A 42 -29.62 -3.20 -7.34
N GLY A 43 -28.94 -3.27 -8.48
CA GLY A 43 -28.70 -4.54 -9.17
C GLY A 43 -27.63 -5.37 -8.46
N PRO A 44 -27.72 -6.71 -8.52
CA PRO A 44 -26.79 -7.62 -7.85
C PRO A 44 -25.34 -7.47 -8.36
N GLU A 45 -25.15 -7.06 -9.58
CA GLU A 45 -23.84 -6.84 -10.22
C GLU A 45 -23.07 -5.65 -9.63
N THR A 46 -23.74 -4.81 -8.84
CA THR A 46 -23.11 -3.65 -8.18
C THR A 46 -22.63 -3.95 -6.77
N VAL A 47 -22.84 -5.17 -6.27
CA VAL A 47 -22.50 -5.61 -4.92
C VAL A 47 -21.34 -6.61 -4.95
N VAL A 48 -20.28 -6.31 -4.19
CA VAL A 48 -19.22 -7.27 -3.90
C VAL A 48 -19.38 -7.76 -2.47
N ASP A 49 -19.50 -9.09 -2.28
CA ASP A 49 -19.79 -9.69 -0.98
C ASP A 49 -18.53 -10.27 -0.31
N TYR A 50 -18.14 -9.67 0.80
CA TYR A 50 -17.11 -10.10 1.74
C TYR A 50 -17.69 -10.36 3.14
N SER A 51 -18.93 -10.85 3.23
CA SER A 51 -19.63 -11.05 4.53
C SER A 51 -18.95 -12.06 5.46
N GLN A 52 -18.03 -12.88 4.92
CA GLN A 52 -17.24 -13.84 5.71
C GLN A 52 -15.88 -13.25 6.16
N ASP A 53 -15.54 -12.04 5.73
CA ASP A 53 -14.26 -11.40 5.97
C ASP A 53 -14.42 -10.17 6.87
N ILE A 54 -13.29 -9.73 7.43
CA ILE A 54 -13.19 -8.44 8.14
C ILE A 54 -12.52 -7.45 7.19
N ILE A 55 -13.18 -6.34 6.92
CA ILE A 55 -12.70 -5.27 6.07
C ILE A 55 -12.14 -4.16 6.96
N ILE A 56 -10.86 -3.87 6.76
CA ILE A 56 -10.15 -2.81 7.47
C ILE A 56 -9.60 -1.77 6.47
N PRO A 57 -9.29 -0.54 6.91
CA PRO A 57 -8.54 0.41 6.11
C PRO A 57 -7.17 -0.16 5.72
N ALA A 58 -6.68 0.26 4.56
CA ALA A 58 -5.33 -0.07 4.14
C ALA A 58 -4.28 0.45 5.14
N PHE A 59 -3.16 -0.24 5.24
CA PHE A 59 -2.07 0.14 6.12
C PHE A 59 -1.32 1.37 5.61
N VAL A 60 -0.74 2.10 6.56
CA VAL A 60 0.12 3.25 6.33
C VAL A 60 1.51 2.91 6.88
N ASP A 61 2.54 2.99 6.04
CA ASP A 61 3.93 2.83 6.44
C ASP A 61 4.66 4.17 6.32
N LEU A 62 5.01 4.79 7.43
CA LEU A 62 5.64 6.12 7.47
C LEU A 62 7.17 6.08 7.43
N HIS A 63 7.79 4.89 7.37
CA HIS A 63 9.23 4.74 7.33
C HIS A 63 9.65 3.47 6.60
N ILE A 64 9.84 3.56 5.28
CA ILE A 64 10.28 2.45 4.46
C ILE A 64 11.39 2.89 3.49
N HIS A 65 12.29 1.97 3.14
CA HIS A 65 13.39 2.20 2.20
C HIS A 65 13.13 1.44 0.90
N ALA A 66 12.60 2.10 -0.11
CA ALA A 66 12.22 1.47 -1.38
C ALA A 66 13.39 0.78 -2.11
N PRO A 67 14.61 1.37 -2.19
CA PRO A 67 15.74 0.71 -2.86
C PRO A 67 16.25 -0.54 -2.12
N GLN A 68 16.07 -0.60 -0.80
CA GLN A 68 16.51 -1.75 0.01
C GLN A 68 15.63 -2.98 -0.15
N TYR A 69 14.59 -2.90 -0.96
CA TYR A 69 13.77 -4.05 -1.31
C TYR A 69 14.58 -5.23 -1.87
N ILE A 70 15.68 -4.96 -2.57
CA ILE A 70 16.53 -5.98 -3.20
C ILE A 70 17.55 -6.63 -2.27
N ASN A 71 17.91 -5.97 -1.15
CA ASN A 71 18.88 -6.51 -0.18
C ASN A 71 18.23 -6.96 1.13
N ARG A 72 16.91 -7.15 1.13
CA ARG A 72 16.18 -7.70 2.27
C ARG A 72 16.74 -9.06 2.66
N GLY A 73 16.99 -9.23 3.95
CA GLY A 73 17.50 -10.48 4.49
C GLY A 73 19.00 -10.71 4.30
N LEU A 74 19.75 -9.72 3.81
CA LEU A 74 21.19 -9.83 3.66
C LEU A 74 21.91 -9.09 4.78
N GLY A 75 23.01 -9.69 5.28
CA GLY A 75 23.91 -9.09 6.24
C GLY A 75 23.35 -8.88 7.64
N PHE A 76 22.46 -9.76 8.11
CA PHE A 76 21.90 -9.68 9.47
C PHE A 76 22.90 -9.84 10.61
N ASP A 77 24.07 -10.34 10.30
CA ASP A 77 25.18 -10.58 11.22
C ASP A 77 26.17 -9.41 11.25
N GLU A 78 25.96 -8.39 10.44
CA GLU A 78 26.80 -7.20 10.39
C GLU A 78 26.26 -6.05 11.23
N GLU A 79 27.16 -5.20 11.72
CA GLU A 79 26.80 -3.90 12.31
C GLU A 79 26.32 -2.94 11.22
N LEU A 80 25.67 -1.85 11.64
CA LEU A 80 25.01 -0.91 10.71
C LEU A 80 25.95 -0.35 9.63
N LEU A 81 27.13 0.14 9.99
CA LEU A 81 28.02 0.78 9.00
C LEU A 81 28.59 -0.22 8.00
N PRO A 82 29.15 -1.38 8.43
CA PRO A 82 29.55 -2.44 7.49
C PRO A 82 28.39 -2.92 6.60
N TRP A 83 27.19 -3.09 7.18
CA TRP A 83 26.00 -3.49 6.41
C TRP A 83 25.65 -2.45 5.31
N LEU A 84 25.73 -1.16 5.61
CA LEU A 84 25.51 -0.10 4.63
C LEU A 84 26.55 -0.16 3.50
N GLU A 85 27.82 -0.34 3.83
CA GLU A 85 28.94 -0.37 2.87
C GLU A 85 28.92 -1.62 1.98
N HIS A 86 28.63 -2.80 2.56
CA HIS A 86 28.70 -4.06 1.85
C HIS A 86 27.44 -4.39 1.05
N TYR A 87 26.28 -3.99 1.52
CA TYR A 87 24.99 -4.39 0.90
C TYR A 87 24.18 -3.20 0.40
N THR A 88 23.98 -2.16 1.21
CA THR A 88 23.01 -1.12 0.90
C THR A 88 23.53 -0.16 -0.18
N PHE A 89 24.69 0.44 0.00
CA PHE A 89 25.22 1.38 -0.99
C PHE A 89 25.48 0.74 -2.36
N PRO A 90 26.05 -0.50 -2.47
CA PRO A 90 26.14 -1.19 -3.74
C PRO A 90 24.78 -1.53 -4.37
N ALA A 91 23.77 -1.83 -3.56
CA ALA A 91 22.42 -2.07 -4.05
C ALA A 91 21.78 -0.80 -4.60
N GLU A 92 21.86 0.30 -3.85
CA GLU A 92 21.32 1.61 -4.24
C GLU A 92 22.02 2.19 -5.47
N GLY A 93 23.33 1.97 -5.63
CA GLY A 93 24.07 2.39 -6.81
C GLY A 93 23.52 1.83 -8.13
N LYS A 94 22.87 0.66 -8.11
CA LYS A 94 22.25 0.06 -9.31
C LYS A 94 21.04 0.85 -9.82
N PHE A 95 20.46 1.70 -9.01
CA PHE A 95 19.32 2.53 -9.38
C PHE A 95 19.71 3.73 -10.27
N ALA A 96 20.98 3.90 -10.59
CA ALA A 96 21.43 4.77 -11.68
C ALA A 96 20.90 4.30 -13.06
N ASP A 97 20.62 2.99 -13.21
CA ASP A 97 19.96 2.43 -14.38
C ASP A 97 18.42 2.53 -14.23
N PRO A 98 17.74 3.33 -15.07
CA PRO A 98 16.30 3.51 -14.97
C PRO A 98 15.50 2.25 -15.31
N VAL A 99 16.04 1.33 -16.10
CA VAL A 99 15.39 0.05 -16.41
C VAL A 99 15.41 -0.86 -15.19
N PHE A 100 16.55 -0.91 -14.50
CA PHE A 100 16.68 -1.61 -13.23
C PHE A 100 15.76 -1.02 -12.17
N ALA A 101 15.77 0.30 -11.99
CA ALA A 101 14.94 1.01 -11.03
C ALA A 101 13.45 0.71 -11.23
N ARG A 102 12.96 0.85 -12.47
CA ARG A 102 11.56 0.56 -12.81
C ARG A 102 11.14 -0.86 -12.43
N ARG A 103 11.98 -1.83 -12.75
CA ARG A 103 11.72 -3.25 -12.43
C ARG A 103 11.60 -3.46 -10.92
N VAL A 104 12.55 -2.92 -10.15
CA VAL A 104 12.59 -3.10 -8.69
C VAL A 104 11.42 -2.37 -8.03
N TYR A 105 11.19 -1.10 -8.38
CA TYR A 105 10.11 -0.33 -7.80
C TYR A 105 8.72 -0.90 -8.14
N THR A 106 8.55 -1.44 -9.35
CA THR A 106 7.31 -2.17 -9.68
C THR A 106 7.10 -3.39 -8.78
N ALA A 107 8.15 -4.17 -8.52
CA ALA A 107 8.06 -5.33 -7.63
C ALA A 107 7.83 -4.92 -6.18
N PHE A 108 8.49 -3.87 -5.71
CA PHE A 108 8.31 -3.29 -4.38
C PHE A 108 6.85 -2.83 -4.16
N LEU A 109 6.31 -2.03 -5.07
CA LEU A 109 4.94 -1.52 -4.96
C LEU A 109 3.90 -2.65 -5.02
N LYS A 110 4.08 -3.62 -5.92
CA LYS A 110 3.21 -4.82 -5.95
C LYS A 110 3.24 -5.59 -4.63
N ARG A 111 4.40 -5.66 -3.98
CA ARG A 111 4.52 -6.33 -2.68
C ARG A 111 3.79 -5.55 -1.60
N LEU A 112 3.96 -4.23 -1.52
CA LEU A 112 3.22 -3.38 -0.58
C LEU A 112 1.71 -3.53 -0.76
N GLN A 113 1.24 -3.51 -2.01
CA GLN A 113 -0.19 -3.69 -2.32
C GLN A 113 -0.70 -5.07 -1.86
N ALA A 114 0.08 -6.14 -2.09
CA ALA A 114 -0.29 -7.49 -1.66
C ALA A 114 -0.31 -7.65 -0.13
N GLU A 115 0.45 -6.84 0.61
CA GLU A 115 0.44 -6.80 2.08
C GLU A 115 -0.56 -5.79 2.65
N GLY A 116 -1.33 -5.12 1.79
CA GLY A 116 -2.37 -4.16 2.20
C GLY A 116 -1.86 -2.75 2.54
N THR A 117 -0.60 -2.43 2.28
CA THR A 117 -0.06 -1.07 2.45
C THR A 117 -0.31 -0.25 1.19
N LEU A 118 -1.11 0.82 1.30
CA LEU A 118 -1.46 1.71 0.18
C LEU A 118 -1.08 3.18 0.41
N CYS A 119 -0.52 3.49 1.57
CA CYS A 119 0.03 4.82 1.87
C CYS A 119 1.40 4.64 2.50
N PHE A 120 2.41 5.37 2.03
CA PHE A 120 3.75 5.25 2.59
C PHE A 120 4.58 6.53 2.46
N SER A 121 5.59 6.65 3.32
CA SER A 121 6.67 7.63 3.20
C SER A 121 7.98 6.88 3.03
N ALA A 122 8.61 7.01 1.85
CA ALA A 122 9.77 6.21 1.49
C ALA A 122 11.04 7.03 1.34
N PHE A 123 12.13 6.49 1.90
CA PHE A 123 13.47 6.86 1.44
C PHE A 123 13.70 6.24 0.06
N ALA A 124 14.18 7.07 -0.87
CA ALA A 124 14.56 6.68 -2.22
C ALA A 124 16.08 6.73 -2.39
N THR A 125 16.56 6.74 -3.63
CA THR A 125 18.00 6.86 -3.93
C THR A 125 18.40 8.30 -4.19
N ILE A 126 19.72 8.55 -4.29
CA ILE A 126 20.27 9.83 -4.73
C ILE A 126 20.01 10.11 -6.23
N HIS A 127 19.56 9.12 -6.99
CA HIS A 127 19.33 9.22 -8.43
C HIS A 127 17.94 9.83 -8.69
N LYS A 128 17.91 11.09 -9.09
CA LYS A 128 16.69 11.89 -9.27
C LYS A 128 15.66 11.20 -10.18
N GLU A 129 16.07 10.73 -11.34
CA GLU A 129 15.20 10.08 -12.35
C GLU A 129 14.57 8.80 -11.79
N SER A 130 15.34 8.04 -11.03
CA SER A 130 14.86 6.84 -10.34
C SER A 130 13.83 7.17 -9.26
N THR A 131 14.09 8.20 -8.47
CA THR A 131 13.14 8.67 -7.45
C THR A 131 11.84 9.16 -8.09
N TRP A 132 11.93 9.94 -9.15
CA TRP A 132 10.78 10.38 -9.92
C TRP A 132 9.95 9.21 -10.46
N GLN A 133 10.63 8.20 -10.99
CA GLN A 133 10.00 6.99 -11.50
C GLN A 133 9.26 6.20 -10.41
N LEU A 134 9.76 6.18 -9.16
CA LEU A 134 9.05 5.60 -8.02
C LEU A 134 7.73 6.33 -7.77
N MET A 135 7.76 7.67 -7.79
CA MET A 135 6.56 8.49 -7.58
C MET A 135 5.51 8.27 -8.66
N GLU A 136 5.91 8.28 -9.93
CA GLU A 136 5.01 8.00 -11.06
C GLU A 136 4.37 6.61 -10.98
N LEU A 137 5.16 5.59 -10.65
CA LEU A 137 4.67 4.23 -10.48
C LEU A 137 3.71 4.10 -9.30
N ALA A 138 4.01 4.75 -8.18
CA ALA A 138 3.15 4.74 -7.01
C ALA A 138 1.81 5.40 -7.31
N GLU A 139 1.80 6.58 -7.94
CA GLU A 139 0.60 7.27 -8.36
C GLU A 139 -0.24 6.42 -9.33
N ALA A 140 0.40 5.86 -10.38
CA ALA A 140 -0.27 5.01 -11.38
C ALA A 140 -0.89 3.74 -10.78
N MET A 141 -0.37 3.25 -9.66
CA MET A 141 -0.89 2.08 -8.92
C MET A 141 -1.86 2.46 -7.80
N GLY A 142 -2.18 3.74 -7.63
CA GLY A 142 -3.16 4.24 -6.66
C GLY A 142 -2.64 4.38 -5.23
N PHE A 143 -1.33 4.41 -5.04
CA PHE A 143 -0.73 4.70 -3.73
C PHE A 143 -0.82 6.19 -3.38
N LYS A 144 -0.84 6.45 -2.08
CA LYS A 144 -0.49 7.76 -1.51
C LYS A 144 0.95 7.67 -0.97
N ALA A 145 1.87 8.42 -1.58
CA ALA A 145 3.30 8.38 -1.26
C ALA A 145 3.87 9.80 -1.15
#